data_836fcad81787464c5a4be488e7c4903e
#
_entry.id   836fcad81787464c5a4be488e7c4903e
#
_cell.length_a   1.000
_cell.length_b   1.000
_cell.length_c   1.000
_cell.angle_alpha   90.00
_cell.angle_beta   90.00
_cell.angle_gamma   90.00
#
_symmetry.space_group_name_H-M   'P 1'
#
loop_
_entity.id
_entity.type
_entity.pdbx_description
1 polymer ?
#
loop_
_entity_poly.entity_id
_entity_poly.type
_entity_poly.pdbx_seq_one_letter_code
_entity_poly.pdbx_strand_id
1 'polypeptide(L)'
;MKFLILTLEFKPRDLTLVWANTGVAAHADCRIIVVTHSYLTRKKGQLSGADHYGVKGNSGKSIWEKFVSQHENIFLILSGHALENLLTSKGKHGNTVHQVQADYWYWDIPKIKAGSGFLRIMTFHPDENSIEVQTYSPVLDEFLVRPKSNFSLDYAMSGKGEQLSDARGRGGD
;
A
#
# COMPACT_ATOMS: atom_id res chain seq x y z
N MET A 1 -14.95 5.03 10.56
CA MET A 1 -13.92 4.21 9.85
C MET A 1 -12.61 4.30 10.63
N LYS A 2 -11.92 3.17 10.87
CA LYS A 2 -10.65 3.13 11.59
C LYS A 2 -9.55 2.66 10.65
N PHE A 3 -8.41 3.34 10.66
CA PHE A 3 -7.20 2.94 9.94
C PHE A 3 -6.10 2.54 10.92
N LEU A 4 -5.31 1.54 10.52
CA LEU A 4 -4.07 1.19 11.17
C LEU A 4 -2.96 1.23 10.13
N ILE A 5 -1.86 1.92 10.44
CA ILE A 5 -0.67 1.97 9.59
C ILE A 5 0.38 1.05 10.20
N LEU A 6 0.79 0.04 9.44
CA LEU A 6 1.81 -0.91 9.83
C LEU A 6 3.08 -0.67 9.01
N THR A 7 4.16 -0.31 9.67
CA THR A 7 5.46 -0.10 9.01
C THR A 7 6.36 -1.32 9.20
N LEU A 8 6.88 -1.84 8.09
CA LEU A 8 7.83 -2.95 8.07
C LEU A 8 9.24 -2.45 7.73
N GLU A 9 10.24 -3.09 8.33
CA GLU A 9 11.64 -2.88 8.01
C GLU A 9 11.94 -3.16 6.52
N PHE A 10 13.05 -2.65 6.01
CA PHE A 10 13.57 -3.06 4.70
C PHE A 10 13.88 -4.55 4.70
N LYS A 11 13.33 -5.29 3.71
CA LYS A 11 13.41 -6.76 3.62
C LYS A 11 13.04 -7.44 4.96
N PRO A 12 11.80 -7.32 5.41
CA PRO A 12 11.38 -7.83 6.70
C PRO A 12 11.72 -9.32 6.84
N ARG A 13 12.21 -9.70 8.02
CA ARG A 13 12.53 -11.07 8.36
C ARG A 13 11.26 -11.89 8.56
N ASP A 14 11.37 -13.21 8.54
CA ASP A 14 10.19 -14.08 8.77
C ASP A 14 9.54 -13.82 10.14
N LEU A 15 10.32 -13.57 11.18
CA LEU A 15 9.80 -13.21 12.50
C LEU A 15 9.03 -11.88 12.48
N THR A 16 9.50 -10.92 11.71
CA THR A 16 8.78 -9.64 11.50
C THR A 16 7.43 -9.88 10.82
N LEU A 17 7.38 -10.77 9.82
CA LEU A 17 6.12 -11.12 9.15
C LEU A 17 5.17 -11.91 10.06
N VAL A 18 5.68 -12.79 10.94
CA VAL A 18 4.88 -13.48 11.96
C VAL A 18 4.25 -12.47 12.90
N TRP A 19 5.03 -11.51 13.42
CA TRP A 19 4.53 -10.43 14.26
C TRP A 19 3.47 -9.58 13.53
N ALA A 20 3.73 -9.22 12.28
CA ALA A 20 2.80 -8.44 11.48
C ALA A 20 1.47 -9.17 11.25
N ASN A 21 1.51 -10.47 10.93
CA ASN A 21 0.30 -11.31 10.79
C ASN A 21 -0.52 -11.32 12.08
N THR A 22 0.12 -11.49 13.24
CA THR A 22 -0.55 -11.47 14.54
C THR A 22 -1.17 -10.10 14.81
N GLY A 23 -0.43 -9.02 14.54
CA GLY A 23 -0.91 -7.65 14.73
C GLY A 23 -2.11 -7.30 13.86
N VAL A 24 -2.07 -7.66 12.57
CA VAL A 24 -3.19 -7.40 11.66
C VAL A 24 -4.43 -8.20 12.04
N ALA A 25 -4.25 -9.48 12.39
CA ALA A 25 -5.36 -10.34 12.83
C ALA A 25 -6.05 -9.83 14.10
N ALA A 26 -5.29 -9.24 15.03
CA ALA A 26 -5.83 -8.65 16.26
C ALA A 26 -6.63 -7.35 16.02
N HIS A 27 -6.53 -6.75 14.83
CA HIS A 27 -7.20 -5.49 14.45
C HIS A 27 -8.10 -5.67 13.23
N ALA A 28 -8.93 -6.71 13.24
CA ALA A 28 -9.85 -7.03 12.16
C ALA A 28 -10.88 -5.92 11.87
N ASP A 29 -11.16 -5.06 12.85
CA ASP A 29 -12.05 -3.89 12.74
C ASP A 29 -11.37 -2.67 12.07
N CYS A 30 -10.07 -2.75 11.80
CA CYS A 30 -9.31 -1.69 11.17
C CYS A 30 -9.04 -1.98 9.70
N ARG A 31 -8.96 -0.93 8.90
CA ARG A 31 -8.46 -0.96 7.53
C ARG A 31 -6.95 -0.75 7.56
N ILE A 32 -6.19 -1.67 6.98
CA ILE A 32 -4.73 -1.69 7.15
C ILE A 32 -4.02 -1.07 5.94
N ILE A 33 -3.15 -0.12 6.21
CA ILE A 33 -2.17 0.42 5.27
C ILE A 33 -0.79 -0.11 5.68
N VAL A 34 -0.13 -0.82 4.79
CA VAL A 34 1.23 -1.33 5.01
C VAL A 34 2.24 -0.39 4.37
N VAL A 35 3.28 -0.03 5.08
CA VAL A 35 4.40 0.79 4.59
C VAL A 35 5.68 -0.04 4.66
N THR A 36 6.43 -0.11 3.57
CA THR A 36 7.75 -0.76 3.54
C THR A 36 8.65 -0.07 2.52
N HIS A 37 9.95 -0.41 2.48
CA HIS A 37 10.87 0.26 1.57
C HIS A 37 10.85 -0.36 0.16
N SER A 38 11.16 -1.65 0.01
CA SER A 38 11.24 -2.33 -1.29
C SER A 38 10.13 -3.34 -1.47
N TYR A 39 9.24 -3.12 -2.43
CA TYR A 39 8.09 -4.00 -2.64
C TYR A 39 7.80 -4.29 -4.12
N LEU A 40 7.70 -3.27 -4.97
CA LEU A 40 7.57 -3.43 -6.42
C LEU A 40 8.92 -3.24 -7.12
N THR A 41 9.03 -3.68 -8.37
CA THR A 41 10.16 -3.40 -9.23
C THR A 41 9.90 -2.16 -10.08
N ARG A 42 10.88 -1.76 -10.90
CA ARG A 42 10.71 -0.73 -11.95
C ARG A 42 9.80 -1.22 -13.10
N LYS A 43 9.67 -2.54 -13.27
CA LYS A 43 8.82 -3.12 -14.30
C LYS A 43 7.34 -2.99 -13.88
N LYS A 44 6.50 -2.58 -14.81
CA LYS A 44 5.07 -2.37 -14.56
C LYS A 44 4.43 -3.63 -13.95
N GLY A 45 3.74 -3.44 -12.82
CA GLY A 45 2.94 -4.49 -12.19
C GLY A 45 3.72 -5.70 -11.68
N GLN A 46 5.01 -5.57 -11.34
CA GLN A 46 5.83 -6.68 -10.89
C GLN A 46 6.31 -6.48 -9.45
N LEU A 47 6.07 -7.49 -8.61
CA LEU A 47 6.62 -7.58 -7.26
C LEU A 47 8.15 -7.79 -7.30
N SER A 48 8.86 -7.22 -6.32
CA SER A 48 10.31 -7.41 -6.22
C SER A 48 10.65 -8.85 -5.88
N GLY A 49 11.69 -9.37 -6.54
CA GLY A 49 12.35 -10.63 -6.19
C GLY A 49 13.48 -10.41 -5.18
N ALA A 50 14.56 -11.17 -5.32
CA ALA A 50 15.80 -10.89 -4.59
C ALA A 50 16.37 -9.55 -5.07
N ASP A 51 16.77 -8.70 -4.14
CA ASP A 51 17.45 -7.45 -4.47
C ASP A 51 18.97 -7.54 -4.24
N HIS A 52 19.70 -6.50 -4.68
CA HIS A 52 21.15 -6.52 -4.80
C HIS A 52 21.92 -6.08 -3.54
N TYR A 53 21.24 -5.73 -2.45
CA TYR A 53 21.89 -5.13 -1.28
C TYR A 53 22.56 -6.13 -0.33
N GLY A 54 22.56 -7.42 -0.64
CA GLY A 54 23.13 -8.44 0.23
C GLY A 54 22.41 -8.64 1.58
N VAL A 55 21.35 -7.89 1.83
CA VAL A 55 20.53 -8.01 3.04
C VAL A 55 19.60 -9.20 2.91
N LYS A 56 19.65 -10.12 3.90
CA LYS A 56 18.74 -11.27 3.96
C LYS A 56 17.37 -10.82 4.47
N GLY A 57 16.30 -11.29 3.84
CA GLY A 57 14.92 -11.00 4.23
C GLY A 57 13.94 -11.27 3.10
N ASN A 58 12.67 -10.93 3.33
CA ASN A 58 11.61 -11.21 2.39
C ASN A 58 11.58 -10.17 1.27
N SER A 59 11.44 -10.66 0.03
CA SER A 59 11.17 -9.84 -1.15
C SER A 59 9.71 -9.39 -1.18
N GLY A 60 9.37 -8.46 -2.08
CA GLY A 60 7.98 -8.05 -2.28
C GLY A 60 7.05 -9.23 -2.60
N LYS A 61 7.54 -10.20 -3.41
CA LYS A 61 6.80 -11.44 -3.68
C LYS A 61 6.57 -12.25 -2.40
N SER A 62 7.60 -12.43 -1.58
CA SER A 62 7.48 -13.17 -0.31
C SER A 62 6.59 -12.44 0.71
N ILE A 63 6.66 -11.11 0.78
CA ILE A 63 5.78 -10.29 1.63
C ILE A 63 4.32 -10.44 1.18
N TRP A 64 4.07 -10.42 -0.13
CA TRP A 64 2.74 -10.68 -0.68
C TRP A 64 2.21 -12.06 -0.28
N GLU A 65 2.99 -13.11 -0.53
CA GLU A 65 2.59 -14.49 -0.31
C GLU A 65 2.42 -14.84 1.17
N LYS A 66 3.34 -14.37 2.03
CA LYS A 66 3.38 -14.74 3.46
C LYS A 66 2.54 -13.84 4.36
N PHE A 67 2.17 -12.64 3.89
CA PHE A 67 1.54 -11.64 4.73
C PHE A 67 0.37 -10.95 4.04
N VAL A 68 0.62 -10.12 3.05
CA VAL A 68 -0.38 -9.18 2.53
C VAL A 68 -1.62 -9.86 1.98
N SER A 69 -1.44 -10.90 1.15
CA SER A 69 -2.55 -11.63 0.53
C SER A 69 -3.37 -12.46 1.54
N GLN A 70 -2.87 -12.63 2.76
CA GLN A 70 -3.51 -13.47 3.79
C GLN A 70 -4.62 -12.74 4.57
N HIS A 71 -4.69 -11.40 4.46
CA HIS A 71 -5.58 -10.57 5.29
C HIS A 71 -6.56 -9.79 4.43
N GLU A 72 -7.86 -9.92 4.74
CA GLU A 72 -8.93 -9.24 4.02
C GLU A 72 -8.97 -7.73 4.27
N ASN A 73 -8.48 -7.29 5.43
CA ASN A 73 -8.50 -5.89 5.86
C ASN A 73 -7.26 -5.09 5.41
N ILE A 74 -6.27 -5.71 4.77
CA ILE A 74 -5.18 -4.99 4.08
C ILE A 74 -5.70 -4.56 2.71
N PHE A 75 -5.66 -3.25 2.43
CA PHE A 75 -6.14 -2.71 1.16
C PHE A 75 -5.10 -1.87 0.42
N LEU A 76 -4.07 -1.38 1.11
CA LEU A 76 -3.08 -0.47 0.55
C LEU A 76 -1.68 -0.80 1.03
N ILE A 77 -0.73 -0.84 0.10
CA ILE A 77 0.70 -0.93 0.37
C ILE A 77 1.39 0.27 -0.24
N LEU A 78 2.19 0.94 0.57
CA LEU A 78 3.05 2.06 0.17
C LEU A 78 4.51 1.62 0.22
N SER A 79 5.25 1.89 -0.84
CA SER A 79 6.67 1.57 -0.92
C SER A 79 7.47 2.59 -1.71
N GLY A 80 8.79 2.54 -1.56
CA GLY A 80 9.76 3.34 -2.29
C GLY A 80 10.73 2.48 -3.12
N HIS A 81 12.02 2.78 -3.06
CA HIS A 81 13.14 2.04 -3.61
C HIS A 81 13.31 2.05 -5.14
N ALA A 82 12.27 2.08 -5.92
CA ALA A 82 12.39 2.01 -7.38
C ALA A 82 11.28 2.80 -8.05
N LEU A 83 11.55 4.02 -8.51
CA LEU A 83 10.66 4.89 -9.29
C LEU A 83 9.15 4.74 -8.95
N GLU A 84 8.30 5.23 -9.83
CA GLU A 84 6.84 5.08 -9.68
C GLU A 84 6.34 3.76 -10.26
N ASN A 85 5.55 3.05 -9.49
CA ASN A 85 4.85 1.87 -9.98
C ASN A 85 3.50 1.70 -9.26
N LEU A 86 2.59 1.00 -9.91
CA LEU A 86 1.26 0.68 -9.42
C LEU A 86 0.90 -0.74 -9.82
N LEU A 87 0.42 -1.51 -8.86
CA LEU A 87 -0.15 -2.83 -9.06
C LEU A 87 -1.40 -2.96 -8.22
N THR A 88 -2.47 -3.50 -8.79
CA THR A 88 -3.68 -3.88 -8.05
C THR A 88 -3.87 -5.38 -8.16
N SER A 89 -4.03 -6.05 -7.02
CA SER A 89 -4.16 -7.50 -6.95
C SER A 89 -5.32 -7.91 -6.05
N LYS A 90 -5.80 -9.14 -6.22
CA LYS A 90 -6.77 -9.76 -5.31
C LYS A 90 -6.06 -10.58 -4.26
N GLY A 91 -6.36 -10.31 -2.98
CA GLY A 91 -5.95 -11.15 -1.86
C GLY A 91 -6.70 -12.49 -1.85
N LYS A 92 -6.34 -13.38 -0.94
CA LYS A 92 -6.95 -14.72 -0.81
C LYS A 92 -8.44 -14.67 -0.44
N HIS A 93 -8.87 -13.60 0.20
CA HIS A 93 -10.27 -13.36 0.58
C HIS A 93 -11.07 -12.61 -0.50
N GLY A 94 -10.49 -12.39 -1.70
CA GLY A 94 -11.12 -11.64 -2.78
C GLY A 94 -11.05 -10.12 -2.63
N ASN A 95 -10.50 -9.62 -1.53
CA ASN A 95 -10.28 -8.19 -1.29
C ASN A 95 -9.32 -7.59 -2.33
N THR A 96 -9.55 -6.35 -2.68
CA THR A 96 -8.66 -5.59 -3.54
C THR A 96 -7.53 -4.98 -2.72
N VAL A 97 -6.28 -5.18 -3.16
CA VAL A 97 -5.10 -4.57 -2.55
C VAL A 97 -4.39 -3.71 -3.59
N HIS A 98 -4.34 -2.41 -3.33
CA HIS A 98 -3.57 -1.46 -4.13
C HIS A 98 -2.14 -1.40 -3.61
N GLN A 99 -1.18 -1.48 -4.51
CA GLN A 99 0.25 -1.51 -4.20
C GLN A 99 0.89 -0.34 -4.94
N VAL A 100 1.20 0.71 -4.21
CA VAL A 100 1.64 2.01 -4.74
C VAL A 100 3.08 2.25 -4.36
N GLN A 101 3.92 2.50 -5.35
CA GLN A 101 5.34 2.78 -5.18
C GLN A 101 5.67 4.16 -5.68
N ALA A 102 6.48 4.90 -4.91
CA ALA A 102 7.03 6.17 -5.30
C ALA A 102 8.42 6.36 -4.72
N ASP A 103 9.39 6.65 -5.59
CA ASP A 103 10.74 7.03 -5.22
C ASP A 103 11.22 8.10 -6.21
N TYR A 104 11.53 9.28 -5.70
CA TYR A 104 11.90 10.43 -6.51
C TYR A 104 13.40 10.76 -6.42
N TRP A 105 14.20 9.91 -5.78
CA TRP A 105 15.62 10.10 -5.57
C TRP A 105 16.44 10.06 -6.88
N TYR A 106 16.10 9.12 -7.77
CA TYR A 106 16.79 8.90 -9.05
C TYR A 106 15.89 9.26 -10.22
N TRP A 107 15.60 10.53 -10.43
CA TRP A 107 14.82 10.83 -11.61
C TRP A 107 15.64 11.43 -12.73
N ASP A 108 15.98 10.61 -13.74
CA ASP A 108 16.42 11.00 -15.09
C ASP A 108 15.28 11.70 -15.87
N ILE A 109 14.51 12.55 -15.21
CA ILE A 109 13.58 13.40 -15.90
C ILE A 109 14.30 14.71 -16.16
N PRO A 110 14.39 15.19 -17.42
CA PRO A 110 15.21 16.33 -17.78
C PRO A 110 14.96 17.62 -16.98
N LYS A 111 13.91 17.67 -16.19
CA LYS A 111 13.53 18.82 -15.36
C LYS A 111 13.52 18.57 -13.86
N ILE A 112 13.75 17.31 -13.42
CA ILE A 112 13.66 16.97 -12.00
C ILE A 112 15.04 16.57 -11.52
N LYS A 113 15.72 17.50 -10.90
CA LYS A 113 16.99 17.24 -10.21
C LYS A 113 16.72 16.46 -8.92
N ALA A 114 17.66 15.62 -8.52
CA ALA A 114 17.66 15.07 -7.16
C ALA A 114 17.46 16.22 -6.17
N GLY A 115 16.54 16.07 -5.22
CA GLY A 115 16.21 17.14 -4.26
C GLY A 115 15.03 18.04 -4.64
N SER A 116 14.29 17.75 -5.71
CA SER A 116 13.07 18.52 -6.07
C SER A 116 11.91 18.33 -5.06
N GLY A 117 12.10 17.53 -4.01
CA GLY A 117 11.19 17.43 -2.88
C GLY A 117 9.80 16.88 -3.20
N PHE A 118 9.66 16.09 -4.27
CA PHE A 118 8.37 15.48 -4.58
C PHE A 118 7.87 14.56 -3.47
N LEU A 119 6.59 14.70 -3.14
CA LEU A 119 5.86 13.87 -2.20
C LEU A 119 4.51 13.46 -2.80
N ARG A 120 3.92 12.38 -2.28
CA ARG A 120 2.56 11.95 -2.62
C ARG A 120 1.57 12.43 -1.60
N ILE A 121 0.48 13.00 -2.10
CA ILE A 121 -0.71 13.35 -1.34
C ILE A 121 -1.77 12.31 -1.71
N MET A 122 -2.35 11.68 -0.71
CA MET A 122 -3.46 10.74 -0.88
C MET A 122 -4.69 11.30 -0.17
N THR A 123 -5.71 11.65 -0.92
CA THR A 123 -6.97 12.17 -0.39
C THR A 123 -8.02 11.07 -0.45
N PHE A 124 -8.58 10.75 0.71
CA PHE A 124 -9.62 9.74 0.83
C PHE A 124 -10.99 10.41 0.72
N HIS A 125 -11.80 9.93 -0.23
CA HIS A 125 -13.17 10.38 -0.48
C HIS A 125 -14.16 9.27 -0.11
N PRO A 126 -14.59 9.16 1.16
CA PRO A 126 -15.46 8.08 1.61
C PRO A 126 -16.79 8.01 0.87
N ASP A 127 -17.38 9.16 0.56
CA ASP A 127 -18.68 9.25 -0.11
C ASP A 127 -18.60 8.80 -1.58
N GLU A 128 -17.43 8.92 -2.19
CA GLU A 128 -17.16 8.51 -3.58
C GLU A 128 -16.54 7.12 -3.67
N ASN A 129 -16.18 6.51 -2.52
CA ASN A 129 -15.43 5.25 -2.46
C ASN A 129 -14.13 5.29 -3.30
N SER A 130 -13.42 6.41 -3.25
CA SER A 130 -12.21 6.65 -4.04
C SER A 130 -11.07 7.22 -3.20
N ILE A 131 -9.84 6.96 -3.65
CA ILE A 131 -8.62 7.57 -3.10
C ILE A 131 -7.93 8.29 -4.25
N GLU A 132 -7.89 9.61 -4.18
CA GLU A 132 -7.12 10.41 -5.13
C GLU A 132 -5.64 10.41 -4.75
N VAL A 133 -4.77 10.20 -5.72
CA VAL A 133 -3.32 10.20 -5.54
C VAL A 133 -2.71 11.26 -6.42
N GLN A 134 -2.06 12.25 -5.81
CA GLN A 134 -1.37 13.34 -6.47
C GLN A 134 0.11 13.37 -6.07
N THR A 135 0.97 13.85 -6.94
CA THR A 135 2.39 14.06 -6.66
C THR A 135 2.70 15.54 -6.78
N TYR A 136 3.20 16.13 -5.70
CA TYR A 136 3.47 17.56 -5.59
C TYR A 136 4.89 17.83 -5.10
N SER A 137 5.52 18.85 -5.60
CA SER A 137 6.79 19.36 -5.10
C SER A 137 6.61 20.73 -4.43
N PRO A 138 6.78 20.83 -3.12
CA PRO A 138 6.75 22.13 -2.43
C PRO A 138 7.98 22.99 -2.75
N VAL A 139 9.04 22.41 -3.30
CA VAL A 139 10.25 23.14 -3.72
C VAL A 139 10.05 23.84 -5.05
N LEU A 140 9.32 23.21 -5.97
CA LEU A 140 9.04 23.71 -7.30
C LEU A 140 7.67 24.40 -7.39
N ASP A 141 6.82 24.22 -6.38
CA ASP A 141 5.40 24.59 -6.37
C ASP A 141 4.64 24.05 -7.60
N GLU A 142 4.89 22.77 -7.93
CA GLU A 142 4.34 22.12 -9.11
C GLU A 142 3.78 20.73 -8.80
N PHE A 143 2.65 20.40 -9.44
CA PHE A 143 2.14 19.03 -9.50
C PHE A 143 2.74 18.28 -10.68
N LEU A 144 3.08 17.03 -10.43
CA LEU A 144 3.58 16.13 -11.45
C LEU A 144 2.42 15.42 -12.14
N VAL A 145 2.07 15.87 -13.34
CA VAL A 145 0.92 15.35 -14.11
C VAL A 145 1.38 14.21 -15.03
N ARG A 146 1.27 12.98 -14.54
CA ARG A 146 1.59 11.75 -15.27
C ARG A 146 0.65 10.61 -14.82
N PRO A 147 0.45 9.56 -15.65
CA PRO A 147 -0.46 8.45 -15.31
C PRO A 147 -0.12 7.70 -14.01
N LYS A 148 1.15 7.72 -13.58
CA LYS A 148 1.59 7.07 -12.33
C LYS A 148 1.79 8.06 -11.18
N SER A 149 1.68 9.35 -11.45
CA SER A 149 1.88 10.41 -10.47
C SER A 149 0.57 11.08 -10.05
N ASN A 150 -0.46 10.96 -10.90
CA ASN A 150 -1.80 11.51 -10.66
C ASN A 150 -2.83 10.49 -11.16
N PHE A 151 -3.56 9.88 -10.24
CA PHE A 151 -4.54 8.82 -10.52
C PHE A 151 -5.50 8.64 -9.33
N SER A 152 -6.59 7.90 -9.56
CA SER A 152 -7.52 7.49 -8.52
C SER A 152 -7.50 5.98 -8.34
N LEU A 153 -7.80 5.53 -7.11
CA LEU A 153 -7.99 4.14 -6.73
C LEU A 153 -9.41 3.95 -6.24
N ASP A 154 -10.10 2.94 -6.75
CA ASP A 154 -11.42 2.56 -6.26
C ASP A 154 -11.26 1.78 -4.95
N TYR A 155 -11.86 2.28 -3.87
CA TYR A 155 -11.82 1.62 -2.59
C TYR A 155 -13.13 1.85 -1.80
N ALA A 156 -13.89 0.79 -1.58
CA ALA A 156 -15.14 0.87 -0.84
C ALA A 156 -14.90 1.27 0.62
N MET A 157 -15.31 2.47 0.99
CA MET A 157 -15.16 3.05 2.32
C MET A 157 -16.47 3.20 3.07
N SER A 158 -17.58 3.36 2.35
CA SER A 158 -18.95 3.37 2.91
C SER A 158 -19.56 1.96 2.80
N GLY A 159 -20.11 1.42 3.88
CA GLY A 159 -21.11 0.35 3.82
C GLY A 159 -20.69 -1.10 4.08
N LYS A 160 -19.48 -1.42 4.55
CA LYS A 160 -19.17 -2.80 5.00
C LYS A 160 -18.80 -2.97 6.48
N GLY A 161 -18.76 -1.89 7.25
CA GLY A 161 -18.52 -1.94 8.70
C GLY A 161 -19.76 -2.23 9.54
N GLU A 162 -20.96 -2.07 8.99
CA GLU A 162 -22.22 -2.22 9.75
C GLU A 162 -22.90 -3.59 9.60
N GLN A 163 -22.56 -4.39 8.60
CA GLN A 163 -23.25 -5.68 8.39
C GLN A 163 -22.68 -6.86 9.20
N LEU A 164 -21.56 -6.71 9.88
CA LEU A 164 -21.00 -7.79 10.72
C LEU A 164 -21.49 -7.75 12.18
N SER A 165 -22.17 -6.69 12.64
CA SER A 165 -22.71 -6.60 14.00
C SER A 165 -24.15 -7.12 14.14
N ASP A 166 -24.92 -7.20 13.05
CA ASP A 166 -26.34 -7.60 13.12
C ASP A 166 -26.59 -9.13 12.98
N ALA A 167 -25.57 -9.89 12.60
CA ALA A 167 -25.73 -11.34 12.45
C ALA A 167 -25.62 -12.14 13.75
N ARG A 168 -25.34 -11.50 14.89
CA ARG A 168 -25.23 -12.17 16.22
C ARG A 168 -26.40 -11.89 17.17
N GLY A 169 -27.47 -11.25 16.72
CA GLY A 169 -28.57 -10.80 17.56
C GLY A 169 -29.94 -11.40 17.31
N ARG A 170 -30.07 -12.47 16.52
CA ARG A 170 -31.37 -13.15 16.37
C ARG A 170 -31.22 -14.67 16.50
N GLY A 171 -31.14 -15.09 17.72
CA GLY A 171 -31.23 -16.51 18.08
C GLY A 171 -31.61 -16.60 19.54
N GLY A 172 -32.91 -16.58 19.83
CA GLY A 172 -33.42 -16.76 21.18
C GLY A 172 -34.85 -16.29 21.29
N ASP A 173 -35.79 -17.19 20.96
CA ASP A 173 -36.98 -17.54 21.72
C ASP A 173 -37.61 -18.76 21.08
#